data_263c17e1628877053c6cb669504ad4d2
#
_entry.id   263c17e1628877053c6cb669504ad4d2
#
_cell.length_a   1.000
_cell.length_b   1.000
_cell.length_c   1.000
_cell.angle_alpha   90.00
_cell.angle_beta   90.00
_cell.angle_gamma   90.00
#
_symmetry.space_group_name_H-M   'P 1'
#
loop_
_entity.id
_entity.type
_entity.pdbx_description
1 polymer ?
#
loop_
_entity_poly.entity_id
_entity_poly.type
_entity_poly.pdbx_seq_one_letter_code
_entity_poly.pdbx_strand_id
1 'polypeptide(L)'
;MSVLQKVCKSPDANDLEQVMSNSISLGPSSQQEIQGTDNSTPEDPPNKSIVTPFLASHLQDQDDCEKRFCYRHNPKVRFDRRSDETKMREIQSELEKLPRRDKEAITHVWSIFSAAPTQHRSLILKGLLSQCCFPQLSLISQEVSKLIKIDFIETLPSEIALKILCYLDCQSLCNAAQVSTRWKQLADDDRVWRYMCEQHIDRKCPQCGWGLPLMAVKKLQECSRRRRSNDMDSTEGIVERLPPRLDDCKPNVKRQKVNKKRPWKAVYSERYTVERNWKKGLYKIKRFEGHMDGVLCCQYDNNNLLMTGSYDKTIKIWNVETGKLLRTLTGHTRGVRTLAFDDQKLITGGLDSTIKVWNYRTGQCISTYTGHEEGVISVDFHEKLIVSGSADNTVKVWHVESRTCYTLRGHSDWVTCVKIHPKSNTLFSASDDSTVRMWDLKTNECLKVFGGIENNGHIGQIQCVIPFSLKDAIVTDFDEKLTDETQKQTEEQTQSDQDSVLQNPELPSHLLTASLDNTIKLWDLKTGKCVRTQFGHIEGVWSIAADTFRIVSGAHDKLIKVWDLQTGKCMHTFAGSSAPITCVALGDSRFVCGMENGDVKMYCFDA
;
A
#
# COMPACT_ATOMS: atom_id res chain seq x y z
N MET A 1 -14.07 1.00 21.45
CA MET A 1 -12.99 0.50 22.33
C MET A 1 -13.48 0.13 23.74
N SER A 2 -14.65 -0.49 23.90
CA SER A 2 -15.15 -0.84 25.26
C SER A 2 -15.84 -2.20 25.38
N VAL A 3 -15.77 -3.06 24.37
CA VAL A 3 -16.44 -4.40 24.39
C VAL A 3 -15.44 -5.56 24.24
N LEU A 4 -14.20 -5.35 23.85
CA LEU A 4 -13.19 -6.40 23.64
C LEU A 4 -12.15 -6.53 24.76
N GLN A 5 -12.30 -5.81 25.87
CA GLN A 5 -11.39 -5.91 27.03
C GLN A 5 -11.91 -6.81 28.18
N LYS A 6 -13.02 -7.53 27.97
CA LYS A 6 -13.64 -8.35 29.05
C LYS A 6 -13.46 -9.86 28.94
N VAL A 7 -12.61 -10.38 28.04
CA VAL A 7 -12.47 -11.85 27.84
C VAL A 7 -11.08 -12.41 28.18
N CYS A 8 -10.17 -11.65 28.73
CA CYS A 8 -8.88 -12.16 29.19
C CYS A 8 -8.57 -11.71 30.63
N LYS A 9 -9.35 -12.16 31.60
CA LYS A 9 -8.87 -12.28 32.99
C LYS A 9 -8.92 -13.75 33.36
N SER A 10 -7.76 -14.34 33.58
CA SER A 10 -7.61 -15.63 34.28
C SER A 10 -8.26 -15.53 35.66
N PRO A 11 -9.00 -16.53 36.14
CA PRO A 11 -9.51 -16.53 37.49
C PRO A 11 -8.35 -16.59 38.48
N ASP A 12 -8.40 -15.71 39.49
CA ASP A 12 -7.46 -15.63 40.58
C ASP A 12 -7.46 -16.93 41.39
N ALA A 13 -6.30 -17.33 41.90
CA ALA A 13 -6.05 -18.54 42.62
C ALA A 13 -6.86 -18.71 43.93
N ASN A 14 -7.60 -17.68 44.36
CA ASN A 14 -8.40 -17.70 45.60
C ASN A 14 -9.80 -18.31 45.45
N ASP A 15 -10.30 -18.47 44.21
CA ASP A 15 -11.65 -19.06 44.00
C ASP A 15 -11.64 -20.59 44.00
N LEU A 16 -10.46 -21.22 44.01
CA LEU A 16 -10.32 -22.69 44.04
C LEU A 16 -10.31 -23.29 45.47
N GLU A 17 -10.06 -22.49 46.51
CA GLU A 17 -10.09 -22.95 47.88
C GLU A 17 -11.50 -23.01 48.51
N GLN A 18 -12.48 -22.26 47.98
CA GLN A 18 -13.85 -22.28 48.50
C GLN A 18 -14.73 -23.39 47.95
N VAL A 19 -14.33 -24.08 46.87
CA VAL A 19 -15.09 -25.20 46.29
C VAL A 19 -14.67 -26.55 46.85
N MET A 20 -13.52 -26.63 47.54
CA MET A 20 -12.99 -27.90 48.06
C MET A 20 -13.35 -28.20 49.53
N SER A 21 -14.09 -27.30 50.21
CA SER A 21 -14.43 -27.50 51.66
C SER A 21 -15.82 -28.05 51.93
N ASN A 22 -16.64 -28.33 50.92
CA ASN A 22 -18.02 -28.75 51.10
C ASN A 22 -18.38 -30.09 50.43
N SER A 23 -17.61 -31.13 50.65
CA SER A 23 -18.11 -32.51 50.47
C SER A 23 -17.18 -33.49 51.14
N ILE A 24 -17.69 -34.14 52.12
CA ILE A 24 -17.53 -35.53 52.53
C ILE A 24 -17.61 -35.62 54.04
N SER A 25 -18.79 -35.84 54.54
CA SER A 25 -19.04 -36.59 55.77
C SER A 25 -19.80 -37.86 55.38
N LEU A 26 -19.14 -38.97 55.41
CA LEU A 26 -19.77 -40.30 55.44
C LEU A 26 -19.27 -40.99 56.68
N GLY A 27 -20.20 -41.20 57.60
CA GLY A 27 -20.01 -41.95 58.84
C GLY A 27 -20.01 -43.46 58.61
N PRO A 28 -19.54 -44.21 59.58
CA PRO A 28 -19.31 -45.65 59.49
C PRO A 28 -20.55 -46.47 59.88
N SER A 29 -20.80 -47.59 59.21
CA SER A 29 -21.67 -48.66 59.77
C SER A 29 -21.24 -50.03 59.29
N SER A 30 -20.85 -50.70 60.26
CA SER A 30 -21.19 -52.05 60.75
C SER A 30 -20.74 -53.28 59.99
N GLN A 31 -19.79 -53.97 60.68
CA GLN A 31 -19.44 -55.38 60.53
C GLN A 31 -20.63 -56.30 60.86
N GLN A 32 -20.82 -57.29 60.02
CA GLN A 32 -21.41 -58.57 60.47
C GLN A 32 -20.65 -59.73 59.83
N GLU A 33 -20.05 -60.51 60.77
CA GLU A 33 -19.53 -61.85 60.55
C GLU A 33 -20.66 -62.81 60.28
N ILE A 34 -20.51 -63.75 59.37
CA ILE A 34 -21.11 -65.11 59.44
C ILE A 34 -20.13 -66.14 58.94
N GLN A 35 -19.98 -67.16 59.79
CA GLN A 35 -19.12 -68.32 59.73
C GLN A 35 -19.48 -69.33 58.65
N GLY A 36 -18.46 -69.92 58.11
CA GLY A 36 -18.11 -71.29 57.78
C GLY A 36 -19.10 -72.26 57.19
N THR A 37 -18.67 -72.98 56.16
CA THR A 37 -18.49 -74.43 56.16
C THR A 37 -17.90 -74.92 54.82
N ASP A 38 -17.12 -75.92 54.93
CA ASP A 38 -16.33 -76.72 54.03
C ASP A 38 -16.92 -77.14 52.66
N ASN A 39 -15.96 -77.42 51.80
CA ASN A 39 -15.75 -78.56 50.91
C ASN A 39 -15.97 -78.39 49.41
N SER A 40 -14.89 -78.86 48.80
CA SER A 40 -14.76 -79.46 47.47
C SER A 40 -14.51 -78.47 46.28
N THR A 41 -13.27 -78.59 45.82
CA THR A 41 -12.84 -78.17 44.47
C THR A 41 -13.71 -78.80 43.39
N PRO A 42 -14.01 -77.98 42.39
CA PRO A 42 -13.71 -78.34 41.02
C PRO A 42 -13.02 -77.23 40.24
N GLU A 43 -12.25 -77.67 39.29
CA GLU A 43 -11.45 -76.94 38.31
C GLU A 43 -12.14 -75.66 37.74
N ASP A 44 -11.44 -74.52 37.75
CA ASP A 44 -11.84 -73.28 37.13
C ASP A 44 -12.00 -73.48 35.62
N PRO A 45 -13.15 -73.06 35.04
CA PRO A 45 -13.28 -72.91 33.58
C PRO A 45 -12.43 -71.73 33.10
N PRO A 46 -11.89 -71.80 31.88
CA PRO A 46 -10.99 -70.76 31.37
C PRO A 46 -11.64 -69.41 31.43
N ASN A 47 -10.96 -68.49 32.07
CA ASN A 47 -11.31 -67.10 32.29
C ASN A 47 -11.74 -66.45 30.96
N LYS A 48 -13.04 -66.40 30.69
CA LYS A 48 -13.60 -65.68 29.50
C LYS A 48 -13.35 -64.19 29.66
N SER A 49 -12.36 -63.70 28.96
CA SER A 49 -12.04 -62.29 28.90
C SER A 49 -13.32 -61.46 28.68
N ILE A 50 -13.64 -60.60 29.64
CA ILE A 50 -14.78 -59.66 29.58
C ILE A 50 -14.67 -58.71 28.37
N VAL A 51 -13.49 -58.57 27.80
CA VAL A 51 -13.15 -57.65 26.72
C VAL A 51 -13.65 -58.12 25.36
N THR A 52 -13.66 -59.42 25.11
CA THR A 52 -14.15 -59.97 23.82
C THR A 52 -15.63 -59.70 23.57
N PRO A 53 -16.55 -59.91 24.55
CA PRO A 53 -17.97 -59.52 24.40
C PRO A 53 -18.15 -58.02 24.27
N PHE A 54 -17.40 -57.20 25.02
CA PHE A 54 -17.45 -55.74 24.94
C PHE A 54 -17.01 -55.22 23.57
N LEU A 55 -15.91 -55.73 23.01
CA LEU A 55 -15.45 -55.40 21.67
C LEU A 55 -16.43 -55.87 20.61
N ALA A 56 -17.00 -57.08 20.74
CA ALA A 56 -17.97 -57.62 19.78
C ALA A 56 -19.28 -56.81 19.75
N SER A 57 -19.78 -56.35 20.91
CA SER A 57 -21.02 -55.58 20.98
C SER A 57 -20.92 -54.17 20.38
N HIS A 58 -19.69 -53.60 20.33
CA HIS A 58 -19.47 -52.25 19.82
C HIS A 58 -18.93 -52.18 18.39
N LEU A 59 -18.50 -53.31 17.81
CA LEU A 59 -18.03 -53.39 16.42
C LEU A 59 -19.13 -53.77 15.41
N GLN A 60 -20.28 -54.34 15.87
CA GLN A 60 -21.33 -54.86 14.98
C GLN A 60 -22.31 -53.82 14.45
N ASP A 61 -22.46 -52.67 15.07
CA ASP A 61 -23.37 -51.61 14.62
C ASP A 61 -22.70 -50.65 13.62
N GLN A 62 -22.72 -50.98 12.33
CA GLN A 62 -22.06 -50.18 11.28
C GLN A 62 -22.84 -48.94 10.82
N ASP A 63 -24.16 -48.84 11.10
CA ASP A 63 -24.99 -47.80 10.51
C ASP A 63 -25.09 -46.46 11.29
N ASP A 64 -24.67 -46.42 12.56
CA ASP A 64 -24.73 -45.23 13.41
C ASP A 64 -23.35 -44.64 13.78
N CYS A 65 -22.32 -44.94 12.97
CA CYS A 65 -20.91 -44.60 13.28
C CYS A 65 -20.65 -43.08 13.41
N GLU A 66 -21.39 -42.26 12.67
CA GLU A 66 -21.15 -40.79 12.66
C GLU A 66 -21.59 -40.10 13.95
N LYS A 67 -22.58 -40.64 14.65
CA LYS A 67 -23.11 -40.06 15.90
C LYS A 67 -22.37 -40.59 17.16
N ARG A 68 -21.76 -41.78 17.08
CA ARG A 68 -21.13 -42.48 18.21
C ARG A 68 -19.62 -42.21 18.36
N PHE A 69 -18.94 -41.87 17.27
CA PHE A 69 -17.49 -41.66 17.26
C PHE A 69 -17.12 -40.22 16.92
N CYS A 70 -16.14 -39.68 17.58
CA CYS A 70 -15.58 -38.38 17.20
C CYS A 70 -14.74 -38.53 15.92
N TYR A 71 -14.41 -37.41 15.30
CA TYR A 71 -13.69 -37.31 14.02
C TYR A 71 -12.38 -38.16 13.98
N ARG A 72 -11.69 -38.33 15.11
CA ARG A 72 -10.42 -39.08 15.21
C ARG A 72 -10.62 -40.60 15.35
N HIS A 73 -11.72 -41.02 15.90
CA HIS A 73 -11.96 -42.44 16.25
C HIS A 73 -13.03 -43.10 15.37
N ASN A 74 -13.41 -42.42 14.29
CA ASN A 74 -14.31 -43.00 13.31
C ASN A 74 -13.53 -44.04 12.48
N PRO A 75 -13.90 -45.34 12.51
CA PRO A 75 -13.19 -46.40 11.80
C PRO A 75 -13.21 -46.24 10.28
N LYS A 76 -14.14 -45.40 9.74
CA LYS A 76 -14.24 -45.10 8.29
C LYS A 76 -13.28 -44.02 7.82
N VAL A 77 -12.67 -43.23 8.74
CA VAL A 77 -11.79 -42.12 8.42
C VAL A 77 -10.38 -42.39 8.95
N ARG A 78 -9.43 -42.58 8.05
CA ARG A 78 -8.00 -42.60 8.42
C ARG A 78 -7.52 -41.19 8.67
N PHE A 79 -7.22 -40.87 9.91
CA PHE A 79 -6.64 -39.60 10.31
C PHE A 79 -5.23 -39.83 10.85
N ASP A 80 -4.26 -39.83 9.94
CA ASP A 80 -2.86 -40.06 10.28
C ASP A 80 -2.14 -38.74 10.52
N ARG A 81 -1.72 -38.50 11.76
CA ARG A 81 -0.78 -37.43 12.11
C ARG A 81 0.62 -38.02 12.18
N ARG A 82 1.55 -37.47 11.39
CA ARG A 82 2.97 -37.90 11.46
C ARG A 82 3.57 -37.78 12.86
N SER A 83 3.14 -36.81 13.68
CA SER A 83 3.55 -36.66 15.08
C SER A 83 3.05 -37.81 15.98
N ASP A 84 1.90 -38.40 15.63
CA ASP A 84 1.33 -39.50 16.41
C ASP A 84 2.08 -40.81 16.15
N GLU A 85 2.58 -41.02 14.93
CA GLU A 85 3.39 -42.21 14.60
C GLU A 85 4.74 -42.26 15.33
N THR A 86 5.40 -41.09 15.48
CA THR A 86 6.67 -41.01 16.21
C THR A 86 6.47 -41.30 17.69
N LYS A 87 5.44 -40.70 18.31
CA LYS A 87 5.09 -40.96 19.72
C LYS A 87 4.65 -42.41 19.97
N MET A 88 3.88 -42.96 19.03
CA MET A 88 3.49 -44.39 19.16
C MET A 88 4.69 -45.33 19.09
N ARG A 89 5.69 -45.05 18.26
CA ARG A 89 6.94 -45.84 18.23
C ARG A 89 7.73 -45.69 19.53
N GLU A 90 7.82 -44.52 20.11
CA GLU A 90 8.45 -44.29 21.43
C GLU A 90 7.73 -45.08 22.51
N ILE A 91 6.40 -44.99 22.59
CA ILE A 91 5.60 -45.73 23.57
C ILE A 91 5.71 -47.22 23.35
N GLN A 92 5.74 -47.73 22.12
CA GLN A 92 5.96 -49.15 21.82
C GLN A 92 7.34 -49.63 22.25
N SER A 93 8.38 -48.81 22.02
CA SER A 93 9.73 -49.09 22.48
C SER A 93 9.84 -49.20 24.02
N GLU A 94 9.11 -48.36 24.75
CA GLU A 94 9.03 -48.44 26.20
C GLU A 94 8.24 -49.66 26.66
N LEU A 95 7.17 -50.00 25.97
CA LEU A 95 6.35 -51.17 26.27
C LEU A 95 7.13 -52.48 26.06
N GLU A 96 8.05 -52.53 25.10
CA GLU A 96 8.89 -53.70 24.84
C GLU A 96 9.87 -54.04 25.98
N LYS A 97 10.19 -53.05 26.84
CA LYS A 97 11.06 -53.22 28.01
C LYS A 97 10.35 -53.88 29.18
N LEU A 98 9.01 -54.01 29.16
CA LEU A 98 8.21 -54.56 30.25
C LEU A 98 8.04 -56.08 30.14
N PRO A 99 7.76 -56.77 31.28
CA PRO A 99 7.41 -58.22 31.31
C PRO A 99 6.17 -58.50 30.45
N ARG A 100 6.11 -59.69 29.86
CA ARG A 100 5.04 -60.05 28.92
C ARG A 100 3.63 -59.86 29.47
N ARG A 101 3.39 -60.21 30.73
CA ARG A 101 2.09 -60.06 31.39
C ARG A 101 1.66 -58.61 31.52
N ASP A 102 2.58 -57.72 31.88
CA ASP A 102 2.28 -56.30 32.04
C ASP A 102 2.03 -55.63 30.68
N LYS A 103 2.77 -56.02 29.66
CA LYS A 103 2.55 -55.59 28.28
C LYS A 103 1.17 -55.99 27.79
N GLU A 104 0.76 -57.23 28.00
CA GLU A 104 -0.57 -57.74 27.63
C GLU A 104 -1.67 -56.97 28.37
N ALA A 105 -1.52 -56.66 29.66
CA ALA A 105 -2.48 -55.91 30.45
C ALA A 105 -2.64 -54.44 29.92
N ILE A 106 -1.54 -53.74 29.65
CA ILE A 106 -1.56 -52.37 29.16
C ILE A 106 -2.18 -52.31 27.76
N THR A 107 -1.80 -53.19 26.85
CA THR A 107 -2.36 -53.24 25.49
C THR A 107 -3.86 -53.56 25.51
N HIS A 108 -4.32 -54.35 26.50
CA HIS A 108 -5.73 -54.65 26.71
C HIS A 108 -6.55 -53.40 27.09
N VAL A 109 -6.03 -52.61 28.03
CA VAL A 109 -6.66 -51.32 28.40
C VAL A 109 -6.76 -50.39 27.19
N TRP A 110 -5.73 -50.30 26.35
CA TRP A 110 -5.74 -49.49 25.14
C TRP A 110 -6.77 -49.98 24.11
N SER A 111 -6.91 -51.28 23.93
CA SER A 111 -7.89 -51.84 23.00
C SER A 111 -9.33 -51.59 23.46
N ILE A 112 -9.62 -51.71 24.77
CA ILE A 112 -10.92 -51.34 25.36
C ILE A 112 -11.22 -49.86 25.11
N PHE A 113 -10.25 -48.96 25.40
CA PHE A 113 -10.42 -47.55 25.22
C PHE A 113 -10.62 -47.15 23.74
N SER A 114 -9.87 -47.79 22.82
CA SER A 114 -9.98 -47.52 21.39
C SER A 114 -11.33 -47.95 20.78
N ALA A 115 -11.89 -49.06 21.26
CA ALA A 115 -13.18 -49.59 20.78
C ALA A 115 -14.40 -48.91 21.43
N ALA A 116 -14.25 -48.24 22.57
CA ALA A 116 -15.36 -47.66 23.30
C ALA A 116 -16.00 -46.45 22.60
N PRO A 117 -17.34 -46.28 22.64
CA PRO A 117 -18.04 -45.08 22.19
C PRO A 117 -17.62 -43.82 22.96
N THR A 118 -17.84 -42.65 22.41
CA THR A 118 -17.40 -41.36 22.96
C THR A 118 -17.83 -41.13 24.41
N GLN A 119 -19.05 -41.52 24.77
CA GLN A 119 -19.56 -41.35 26.12
C GLN A 119 -18.80 -42.26 27.11
N HIS A 120 -18.55 -43.52 26.75
CA HIS A 120 -17.81 -44.47 27.59
C HIS A 120 -16.35 -44.03 27.73
N ARG A 121 -15.71 -43.53 26.68
CA ARG A 121 -14.34 -42.96 26.77
C ARG A 121 -14.27 -41.80 27.75
N SER A 122 -15.25 -40.92 27.77
CA SER A 122 -15.31 -39.82 28.72
C SER A 122 -15.41 -40.29 30.16
N LEU A 123 -16.16 -41.37 30.41
CA LEU A 123 -16.26 -41.97 31.74
C LEU A 123 -14.97 -42.68 32.16
N ILE A 124 -14.34 -43.43 31.25
CA ILE A 124 -13.04 -44.08 31.50
C ILE A 124 -11.98 -43.02 31.85
N LEU A 125 -11.90 -41.91 31.05
CA LEU A 125 -10.97 -40.82 31.32
C LEU A 125 -11.22 -40.15 32.67
N LYS A 126 -12.49 -39.85 33.02
CA LYS A 126 -12.83 -39.30 34.33
C LYS A 126 -12.41 -40.24 35.47
N GLY A 127 -12.67 -41.55 35.32
CA GLY A 127 -12.26 -42.54 36.29
C GLY A 127 -10.74 -42.66 36.47
N LEU A 128 -9.98 -42.64 35.37
CA LEU A 128 -8.52 -42.63 35.40
C LEU A 128 -7.97 -41.34 36.04
N LEU A 129 -8.50 -40.19 35.70
CA LEU A 129 -8.07 -38.90 36.26
C LEU A 129 -8.32 -38.81 37.77
N SER A 130 -9.44 -39.38 38.27
CA SER A 130 -9.74 -39.39 39.70
C SER A 130 -8.82 -40.26 40.54
N GLN A 131 -8.12 -41.21 39.91
CA GLN A 131 -7.16 -42.09 40.58
C GLN A 131 -5.71 -41.63 40.45
N CYS A 132 -5.45 -40.57 39.67
CA CYS A 132 -4.10 -40.05 39.44
C CYS A 132 -3.59 -39.25 40.65
N CYS A 133 -2.33 -39.47 41.02
CA CYS A 133 -1.62 -38.61 41.97
C CYS A 133 -1.12 -37.31 41.28
N PHE A 134 -0.73 -36.33 42.09
CA PHE A 134 -0.30 -35.00 41.59
C PHE A 134 0.80 -35.05 40.50
N PRO A 135 1.88 -35.86 40.60
CA PRO A 135 2.86 -35.99 39.53
C PRO A 135 2.27 -36.51 38.22
N GLN A 136 1.34 -37.47 38.30
CA GLN A 136 0.66 -38.04 37.12
C GLN A 136 -0.28 -36.98 36.46
N LEU A 137 -1.01 -36.21 37.27
CA LEU A 137 -1.85 -35.11 36.76
C LEU A 137 -0.99 -34.03 36.11
N SER A 138 0.18 -33.71 36.66
CA SER A 138 1.13 -32.76 36.05
C SER A 138 1.64 -33.26 34.69
N LEU A 139 2.01 -34.55 34.60
CA LEU A 139 2.40 -35.17 33.34
C LEU A 139 1.29 -35.13 32.30
N ILE A 140 0.06 -35.50 32.69
CA ILE A 140 -1.12 -35.45 31.82
C ILE A 140 -1.35 -34.01 31.34
N SER A 141 -1.29 -33.01 32.23
CA SER A 141 -1.47 -31.60 31.88
C SER A 141 -0.44 -31.13 30.86
N GLN A 142 0.84 -31.50 31.03
CA GLN A 142 1.90 -31.16 30.09
C GLN A 142 1.68 -31.81 28.71
N GLU A 143 1.36 -33.11 28.66
CA GLU A 143 1.11 -33.81 27.40
C GLU A 143 -0.17 -33.30 26.69
N VAL A 144 -1.24 -33.08 27.45
CA VAL A 144 -2.47 -32.48 26.90
C VAL A 144 -2.23 -31.09 26.35
N SER A 145 -1.44 -30.25 27.06
CA SER A 145 -1.07 -28.93 26.58
C SER A 145 -0.30 -28.96 25.26
N LYS A 146 0.57 -29.94 25.05
CA LYS A 146 1.28 -30.15 23.78
C LYS A 146 0.36 -30.62 22.67
N LEU A 147 -0.62 -31.49 22.99
CA LEU A 147 -1.56 -32.04 22.01
C LEU A 147 -2.66 -31.07 21.59
N ILE A 148 -3.06 -30.13 22.46
CA ILE A 148 -4.07 -29.11 22.17
C ILE A 148 -3.52 -28.03 21.22
N LYS A 149 -2.21 -27.77 21.21
CA LYS A 149 -1.57 -26.83 20.29
C LYS A 149 -1.50 -27.42 18.89
N ILE A 150 -2.60 -27.32 18.17
CA ILE A 150 -2.67 -27.76 16.77
C ILE A 150 -2.19 -26.63 15.87
N ASP A 151 -1.23 -26.90 14.99
CA ASP A 151 -0.91 -26.01 13.89
C ASP A 151 -2.00 -26.11 12.82
N PHE A 152 -2.96 -25.19 12.87
CA PHE A 152 -4.09 -25.17 11.94
C PHE A 152 -3.64 -24.88 10.50
N ILE A 153 -2.55 -24.14 10.30
CA ILE A 153 -2.02 -23.85 8.96
C ILE A 153 -1.42 -25.12 8.33
N GLU A 154 -0.84 -26.01 9.12
CA GLU A 154 -0.32 -27.28 8.61
C GLU A 154 -1.45 -28.25 8.24
N THR A 155 -2.57 -28.21 8.97
CA THR A 155 -3.72 -29.10 8.75
C THR A 155 -4.66 -28.66 7.65
N LEU A 156 -4.70 -27.36 7.31
CA LEU A 156 -5.58 -26.80 6.28
C LEU A 156 -4.97 -26.95 4.88
N PRO A 157 -5.81 -27.07 3.84
CA PRO A 157 -5.39 -26.91 2.44
C PRO A 157 -4.67 -25.58 2.23
N SER A 158 -3.66 -25.57 1.36
CA SER A 158 -2.83 -24.39 1.11
C SER A 158 -3.62 -23.14 0.67
N GLU A 159 -4.71 -23.35 -0.07
CA GLU A 159 -5.58 -22.29 -0.57
C GLU A 159 -6.32 -21.56 0.57
N ILE A 160 -6.81 -22.34 1.55
CA ILE A 160 -7.50 -21.79 2.73
C ILE A 160 -6.50 -21.10 3.64
N ALA A 161 -5.35 -21.71 3.85
CA ALA A 161 -4.26 -21.14 4.64
C ALA A 161 -3.79 -19.79 4.07
N LEU A 162 -3.59 -19.69 2.74
CA LEU A 162 -3.25 -18.45 2.06
C LEU A 162 -4.34 -17.39 2.22
N LYS A 163 -5.62 -17.78 2.09
CA LYS A 163 -6.75 -16.86 2.27
C LYS A 163 -6.79 -16.29 3.69
N ILE A 164 -6.52 -17.11 4.71
CA ILE A 164 -6.43 -16.65 6.10
C ILE A 164 -5.29 -15.64 6.27
N LEU A 165 -4.11 -15.93 5.71
CA LEU A 165 -2.95 -15.04 5.79
C LEU A 165 -3.17 -13.70 5.08
N CYS A 166 -4.02 -13.64 4.07
CA CYS A 166 -4.38 -12.39 3.40
C CYS A 166 -5.18 -11.40 4.28
N TYR A 167 -5.80 -11.86 5.38
CA TYR A 167 -6.49 -10.98 6.34
C TYR A 167 -5.57 -10.35 7.39
N LEU A 168 -4.31 -10.79 7.47
CA LEU A 168 -3.34 -10.24 8.42
C LEU A 168 -2.78 -8.91 7.90
N ASP A 169 -2.41 -8.04 8.82
CA ASP A 169 -1.59 -6.87 8.52
C ASP A 169 -0.12 -7.27 8.29
N CYS A 170 0.68 -6.36 7.75
CA CYS A 170 2.08 -6.64 7.40
C CYS A 170 2.91 -7.12 8.60
N GLN A 171 2.71 -6.52 9.78
CA GLN A 171 3.47 -6.88 10.97
C GLN A 171 3.09 -8.27 11.46
N SER A 172 1.80 -8.58 11.55
CA SER A 172 1.30 -9.90 11.93
C SER A 172 1.71 -10.98 10.92
N LEU A 173 1.72 -10.67 9.61
CA LEU A 173 2.20 -11.58 8.57
C LEU A 173 3.70 -11.88 8.72
N CYS A 174 4.51 -10.88 9.04
CA CYS A 174 5.93 -11.07 9.33
C CYS A 174 6.17 -11.88 10.61
N ASN A 175 5.34 -11.70 11.65
CA ASN A 175 5.38 -12.52 12.86
C ASN A 175 4.95 -13.97 12.58
N ALA A 176 3.90 -14.15 11.78
CA ALA A 176 3.44 -15.44 11.32
C ALA A 176 4.54 -16.23 10.58
N ALA A 177 5.33 -15.54 9.76
CA ALA A 177 6.47 -16.15 9.05
C ALA A 177 7.59 -16.67 9.98
N GLN A 178 7.60 -16.28 11.26
CA GLN A 178 8.59 -16.71 12.25
C GLN A 178 8.14 -17.95 13.04
N VAL A 179 6.90 -18.42 12.90
CA VAL A 179 6.33 -19.52 13.68
C VAL A 179 6.93 -20.86 13.26
N SER A 180 6.94 -21.18 11.98
CA SER A 180 7.51 -22.40 11.42
C SER A 180 7.96 -22.25 9.97
N THR A 181 8.69 -23.22 9.44
CA THR A 181 9.11 -23.23 8.02
C THR A 181 7.93 -23.28 7.07
N ARG A 182 6.84 -23.98 7.42
CA ARG A 182 5.62 -24.07 6.63
C ARG A 182 4.88 -22.73 6.62
N TRP A 183 4.72 -22.09 7.77
CA TRP A 183 4.15 -20.76 7.88
C TRP A 183 4.93 -19.73 7.06
N LYS A 184 6.27 -19.80 7.13
CA LYS A 184 7.15 -18.93 6.34
C LYS A 184 6.94 -19.11 4.83
N GLN A 185 6.85 -20.36 4.36
CA GLN A 185 6.62 -20.63 2.92
C GLN A 185 5.30 -20.04 2.43
N LEU A 186 4.23 -20.16 3.23
CA LEU A 186 2.91 -19.63 2.90
C LEU A 186 2.85 -18.11 3.06
N ALA A 187 3.45 -17.56 4.13
CA ALA A 187 3.51 -16.11 4.34
C ALA A 187 4.39 -15.38 3.31
N ASP A 188 5.41 -16.05 2.75
CA ASP A 188 6.28 -15.50 1.70
C ASP A 188 5.72 -15.73 0.28
N ASP A 189 4.54 -16.35 0.15
CA ASP A 189 3.91 -16.57 -1.16
C ASP A 189 3.61 -15.23 -1.85
N ASP A 190 3.96 -15.15 -3.13
CA ASP A 190 3.83 -13.93 -3.94
C ASP A 190 2.37 -13.45 -4.07
N ARG A 191 1.39 -14.35 -3.96
CA ARG A 191 -0.05 -14.05 -3.99
C ARG A 191 -0.49 -13.24 -2.77
N VAL A 192 0.01 -13.59 -1.58
CA VAL A 192 -0.30 -12.88 -0.33
C VAL A 192 0.26 -11.46 -0.38
N TRP A 193 1.52 -11.31 -0.79
CA TRP A 193 2.17 -10.00 -0.89
C TRP A 193 1.59 -9.13 -2.01
N ARG A 194 1.15 -9.75 -3.11
CA ARG A 194 0.39 -9.04 -4.14
C ARG A 194 -0.91 -8.48 -3.59
N TYR A 195 -1.69 -9.29 -2.88
CA TYR A 195 -2.94 -8.86 -2.25
C TYR A 195 -2.71 -7.74 -1.24
N MET A 196 -1.66 -7.86 -0.42
CA MET A 196 -1.23 -6.80 0.50
C MET A 196 -0.90 -5.49 -0.23
N CYS A 197 -0.20 -5.56 -1.36
CA CYS A 197 0.05 -4.38 -2.18
C CYS A 197 -1.24 -3.78 -2.73
N GLU A 198 -2.17 -4.60 -3.22
CA GLU A 198 -3.45 -4.15 -3.77
C GLU A 198 -4.34 -3.45 -2.73
N GLN A 199 -4.30 -3.89 -1.48
CA GLN A 199 -5.04 -3.26 -0.38
C GLN A 199 -4.51 -1.86 -0.02
N HIS A 200 -3.22 -1.60 -0.24
CA HIS A 200 -2.56 -0.35 0.13
C HIS A 200 -2.41 0.63 -1.04
N ILE A 201 -2.78 0.20 -2.27
CA ILE A 201 -2.67 1.05 -3.45
C ILE A 201 -3.76 2.13 -3.43
N ASP A 202 -3.35 3.39 -3.60
CA ASP A 202 -4.21 4.56 -3.70
C ASP A 202 -5.10 4.89 -2.50
N ARG A 203 -4.91 4.22 -1.38
CA ARG A 203 -5.65 4.48 -0.14
C ARG A 203 -4.81 4.16 1.07
N LYS A 204 -5.02 4.89 2.16
CA LYS A 204 -4.43 4.55 3.45
C LYS A 204 -5.19 3.36 4.02
N CYS A 205 -4.45 2.33 4.41
CA CYS A 205 -5.04 1.17 5.07
C CYS A 205 -5.60 1.59 6.45
N PRO A 206 -6.85 1.28 6.78
CA PRO A 206 -7.44 1.64 8.08
C PRO A 206 -6.79 0.92 9.25
N GLN A 207 -6.16 -0.22 9.04
CA GLN A 207 -5.50 -1.01 10.09
C GLN A 207 -4.09 -0.50 10.42
N CYS A 208 -3.25 -0.27 9.41
CA CYS A 208 -1.84 0.12 9.59
C CYS A 208 -1.56 1.60 9.34
N GLY A 209 -2.51 2.37 8.80
CA GLY A 209 -2.43 3.82 8.59
C GLY A 209 -1.46 4.26 7.49
N TRP A 210 -0.99 3.37 6.61
CA TRP A 210 -0.12 3.73 5.50
C TRP A 210 -0.69 3.26 4.15
N GLY A 211 -0.22 3.88 3.07
CA GLY A 211 -0.66 3.59 1.72
C GLY A 211 0.47 3.70 0.70
N LEU A 212 0.26 3.11 -0.46
CA LEU A 212 1.18 3.13 -1.60
C LEU A 212 0.62 4.06 -2.68
N PRO A 213 1.38 5.04 -3.18
CA PRO A 213 0.96 5.84 -4.33
C PRO A 213 0.76 4.97 -5.58
N LEU A 214 -0.30 5.24 -6.35
CA LEU A 214 -0.70 4.42 -7.51
C LEU A 214 0.36 4.37 -8.62
N MET A 215 1.08 5.47 -8.82
CA MET A 215 1.99 5.64 -9.96
C MET A 215 3.12 4.61 -10.04
N ALA A 216 3.45 3.98 -8.93
CA ALA A 216 4.65 3.16 -8.81
C ALA A 216 4.50 1.69 -9.21
N VAL A 217 3.34 1.08 -9.06
CA VAL A 217 3.17 -0.38 -9.23
C VAL A 217 3.23 -0.80 -10.69
N LYS A 218 2.58 -0.07 -11.59
CA LYS A 218 2.62 -0.37 -13.04
C LYS A 218 3.99 -0.07 -13.65
N LYS A 219 4.60 1.07 -13.29
CA LYS A 219 5.92 1.47 -13.82
C LYS A 219 7.07 0.57 -13.36
N LEU A 220 7.04 0.03 -12.14
CA LEU A 220 8.09 -0.88 -11.64
C LEU A 220 8.19 -2.19 -12.43
N GLN A 221 7.08 -2.71 -12.93
CA GLN A 221 7.08 -3.89 -13.81
C GLN A 221 7.57 -3.56 -15.22
N GLU A 222 7.30 -2.36 -15.73
CA GLU A 222 7.71 -1.91 -17.06
C GLU A 222 9.16 -1.42 -17.10
N CYS A 223 9.65 -0.72 -16.07
CA CYS A 223 11.06 -0.28 -16.00
C CYS A 223 12.05 -1.45 -15.99
N SER A 224 11.66 -2.60 -15.46
CA SER A 224 12.49 -3.82 -15.57
C SER A 224 12.61 -4.34 -17.00
N ARG A 225 11.68 -4.00 -17.88
CA ARG A 225 11.75 -4.34 -19.32
C ARG A 225 12.61 -3.35 -20.10
N ARG A 226 12.53 -2.04 -19.81
CA ARG A 226 13.23 -0.97 -20.55
C ARG A 226 14.72 -0.88 -20.22
N ARG A 227 15.15 -1.14 -18.97
CA ARG A 227 16.58 -1.17 -18.60
C ARG A 227 17.39 -2.21 -19.39
N ARG A 228 16.74 -3.28 -19.90
CA ARG A 228 17.43 -4.32 -20.69
C ARG A 228 17.50 -4.01 -22.19
N SER A 229 16.71 -3.09 -22.72
CA SER A 229 16.78 -2.69 -24.13
C SER A 229 17.80 -1.56 -24.36
N ASN A 230 18.09 -0.74 -23.34
CA ASN A 230 19.05 0.36 -23.48
C ASN A 230 20.53 -0.06 -23.30
N ASP A 231 20.77 -1.23 -22.66
CA ASP A 231 22.14 -1.77 -22.52
C ASP A 231 22.64 -2.49 -23.79
N MET A 232 21.80 -2.66 -24.79
CA MET A 232 22.17 -3.34 -26.05
C MET A 232 22.49 -2.39 -27.21
N ASP A 233 22.26 -1.06 -27.06
CA ASP A 233 22.38 -0.10 -28.18
C ASP A 233 23.63 0.80 -28.10
N SER A 234 24.59 0.51 -27.22
CA SER A 234 25.78 1.35 -27.04
C SER A 234 27.11 0.70 -27.44
N THR A 235 27.09 -0.36 -28.26
CA THR A 235 28.34 -0.91 -28.84
C THR A 235 28.14 -1.35 -30.29
N GLU A 236 27.98 -0.39 -31.18
CA GLU A 236 28.39 -0.58 -32.58
C GLU A 236 29.53 0.41 -32.89
N GLY A 237 30.70 0.00 -32.48
CA GLY A 237 31.96 0.47 -33.03
C GLY A 237 32.35 -0.48 -34.17
N ILE A 238 32.59 0.10 -35.31
CA ILE A 238 33.10 -0.45 -36.56
C ILE A 238 34.23 -1.47 -36.30
N VAL A 239 34.02 -2.74 -36.70
CA VAL A 239 35.10 -3.71 -36.90
C VAL A 239 34.93 -4.40 -38.23
N GLU A 240 35.94 -4.25 -39.08
CA GLU A 240 36.12 -4.82 -40.38
C GLU A 240 35.94 -6.36 -40.41
N ARG A 241 35.32 -6.82 -41.49
CA ARG A 241 35.12 -8.25 -41.80
C ARG A 241 36.40 -8.95 -42.22
N LEU A 242 36.76 -10.01 -41.49
CA LEU A 242 37.65 -11.07 -41.96
C LEU A 242 36.86 -12.39 -42.08
N PRO A 243 37.17 -13.26 -43.06
CA PRO A 243 36.32 -14.40 -43.40
C PRO A 243 36.47 -15.59 -42.44
N PRO A 244 35.47 -16.52 -42.40
CA PRO A 244 35.37 -17.53 -41.36
C PRO A 244 36.29 -18.71 -41.59
N ARG A 245 36.99 -19.15 -40.51
CA ARG A 245 37.58 -20.50 -40.44
C ARG A 245 36.54 -21.48 -39.87
N LEU A 246 36.41 -22.59 -40.59
CA LEU A 246 35.71 -23.79 -40.18
C LEU A 246 36.42 -24.45 -39.01
N ASP A 247 35.65 -24.86 -38.04
CA ASP A 247 35.74 -25.98 -37.08
C ASP A 247 35.41 -25.53 -35.67
N ASP A 248 34.20 -25.88 -35.24
CA ASP A 248 33.90 -26.53 -33.94
C ASP A 248 32.40 -26.50 -33.66
N CYS A 249 31.78 -27.63 -33.95
CA CYS A 249 30.41 -27.94 -33.55
C CYS A 249 30.34 -28.17 -32.02
N LYS A 250 29.90 -27.17 -31.26
CA LYS A 250 29.36 -27.37 -29.92
C LYS A 250 27.89 -26.98 -29.89
N PRO A 251 27.00 -27.81 -29.30
CA PRO A 251 25.56 -27.56 -29.34
C PRO A 251 25.26 -26.32 -28.51
N ASN A 252 24.69 -25.33 -29.16
CA ASN A 252 24.23 -24.07 -28.58
C ASN A 252 23.00 -24.34 -27.73
N VAL A 253 23.19 -24.66 -26.45
CA VAL A 253 22.11 -24.65 -25.45
C VAL A 253 21.71 -23.20 -25.29
N LYS A 254 20.69 -22.77 -25.98
CA LYS A 254 20.00 -21.51 -25.75
C LYS A 254 19.48 -21.53 -24.33
N ARG A 255 20.24 -20.96 -23.37
CA ARG A 255 19.73 -20.64 -22.04
C ARG A 255 18.57 -19.67 -22.24
N GLN A 256 17.34 -20.17 -22.20
CA GLN A 256 16.15 -19.35 -22.06
C GLN A 256 16.36 -18.48 -20.82
N LYS A 257 16.56 -17.17 -21.02
CA LYS A 257 16.55 -16.17 -19.94
C LYS A 257 15.13 -16.18 -19.37
N VAL A 258 14.90 -16.98 -18.34
CA VAL A 258 13.68 -16.90 -17.55
C VAL A 258 13.62 -15.50 -16.96
N ASN A 259 12.69 -14.71 -17.45
CA ASN A 259 12.39 -13.39 -16.88
C ASN A 259 11.87 -13.61 -15.45
N LYS A 260 12.76 -13.64 -14.45
CA LYS A 260 12.37 -13.67 -13.04
C LYS A 260 11.61 -12.38 -12.75
N LYS A 261 10.30 -12.47 -12.66
CA LYS A 261 9.46 -11.39 -12.12
C LYS A 261 9.96 -11.08 -10.72
N ARG A 262 10.05 -9.79 -10.39
CA ARG A 262 10.46 -9.35 -9.06
C ARG A 262 9.40 -9.77 -8.04
N PRO A 263 9.76 -10.41 -6.89
CA PRO A 263 8.79 -10.81 -5.88
C PRO A 263 8.02 -9.61 -5.32
N TRP A 264 6.71 -9.75 -5.11
CA TRP A 264 5.88 -8.68 -4.56
C TRP A 264 6.30 -8.26 -3.14
N LYS A 265 6.82 -9.20 -2.35
CA LYS A 265 7.41 -8.90 -1.03
C LYS A 265 8.53 -7.86 -1.11
N ALA A 266 9.41 -7.96 -2.10
CA ALA A 266 10.49 -6.99 -2.29
C ALA A 266 9.94 -5.60 -2.70
N VAL A 267 8.91 -5.56 -3.54
CA VAL A 267 8.23 -4.32 -3.93
C VAL A 267 7.58 -3.66 -2.71
N TYR A 268 6.86 -4.46 -1.90
CA TYR A 268 6.23 -3.97 -0.68
C TYR A 268 7.26 -3.43 0.33
N SER A 269 8.34 -4.15 0.56
CA SER A 269 9.41 -3.77 1.48
C SER A 269 10.06 -2.44 1.11
N GLU A 270 10.36 -2.21 -0.19
CA GLU A 270 10.89 -0.93 -0.65
C GLU A 270 9.91 0.22 -0.42
N ARG A 271 8.65 0.00 -0.76
CA ARG A 271 7.60 1.01 -0.57
C ARG A 271 7.37 1.35 0.89
N TYR A 272 7.30 0.33 1.73
CA TYR A 272 7.22 0.51 3.18
C TYR A 272 8.40 1.30 3.74
N THR A 273 9.61 1.03 3.24
CA THR A 273 10.82 1.77 3.65
C THR A 273 10.73 3.24 3.24
N VAL A 274 10.32 3.52 2.02
CA VAL A 274 10.12 4.89 1.51
C VAL A 274 9.09 5.63 2.38
N GLU A 275 7.93 5.03 2.63
CA GLU A 275 6.88 5.64 3.44
C GLU A 275 7.32 5.88 4.89
N ARG A 276 8.04 4.92 5.48
CA ARG A 276 8.63 5.07 6.80
C ARG A 276 9.63 6.23 6.86
N ASN A 277 10.46 6.37 5.82
CA ASN A 277 11.45 7.44 5.74
C ASN A 277 10.76 8.80 5.57
N TRP A 278 9.68 8.88 4.77
CA TRP A 278 8.84 10.08 4.70
C TRP A 278 8.24 10.45 6.05
N LYS A 279 7.65 9.48 6.77
CA LYS A 279 7.06 9.72 8.11
C LYS A 279 8.09 10.14 9.16
N LYS A 280 9.33 9.63 9.06
CA LYS A 280 10.41 9.97 10.00
C LYS A 280 11.25 11.17 9.57
N GLY A 281 11.06 11.69 8.35
CA GLY A 281 11.87 12.74 7.79
C GLY A 281 13.33 12.32 7.53
N LEU A 282 13.55 11.04 7.18
CA LEU A 282 14.89 10.52 6.87
C LEU A 282 15.14 10.60 5.38
N TYR A 283 16.14 11.36 4.97
CA TYR A 283 16.42 11.63 3.57
C TYR A 283 17.92 11.81 3.30
N LYS A 284 18.32 11.65 2.04
CA LYS A 284 19.61 12.06 1.52
C LYS A 284 19.44 13.18 0.51
N ILE A 285 20.34 14.15 0.50
CA ILE A 285 20.31 15.27 -0.45
C ILE A 285 21.29 15.01 -1.58
N LYS A 286 20.82 15.15 -2.83
CA LYS A 286 21.65 15.28 -4.02
C LYS A 286 21.56 16.71 -4.54
N ARG A 287 22.70 17.30 -4.90
CA ARG A 287 22.79 18.65 -5.47
C ARG A 287 23.10 18.53 -6.95
N PHE A 288 22.53 19.44 -7.74
CA PHE A 288 22.76 19.57 -9.17
C PHE A 288 23.19 21.02 -9.41
N GLU A 289 24.47 21.21 -9.68
CA GLU A 289 25.09 22.52 -9.85
C GLU A 289 25.41 22.74 -11.34
N GLY A 290 25.16 23.96 -11.84
CA GLY A 290 25.48 24.28 -13.22
C GLY A 290 24.64 25.36 -13.87
N HIS A 291 23.46 25.74 -13.33
CA HIS A 291 22.79 26.97 -13.76
C HIS A 291 23.53 28.19 -13.21
N MET A 292 23.57 29.26 -14.00
CA MET A 292 24.26 30.50 -13.64
C MET A 292 23.34 31.55 -13.03
N ASP A 293 22.03 31.29 -13.08
CA ASP A 293 21.00 32.19 -12.58
C ASP A 293 19.83 31.38 -12.04
N GLY A 294 18.87 32.02 -11.40
CA GLY A 294 17.75 31.39 -10.72
C GLY A 294 17.02 30.34 -11.55
N VAL A 295 16.75 29.18 -10.95
CA VAL A 295 15.96 28.11 -11.55
C VAL A 295 14.50 28.43 -11.37
N LEU A 296 13.74 28.58 -12.46
CA LEU A 296 12.33 28.98 -12.44
C LEU A 296 11.34 27.82 -12.48
N CYS A 297 11.75 26.73 -13.09
CA CYS A 297 10.91 25.55 -13.25
C CYS A 297 11.71 24.28 -13.21
N CYS A 298 11.12 23.23 -12.68
CA CYS A 298 11.69 21.90 -12.67
C CYS A 298 10.59 20.86 -12.85
N GLN A 299 10.92 19.78 -13.52
CA GLN A 299 10.08 18.59 -13.62
C GLN A 299 10.96 17.34 -13.55
N TYR A 300 10.49 16.38 -12.81
CA TYR A 300 11.15 15.10 -12.61
C TYR A 300 10.27 13.96 -13.12
N ASP A 301 10.85 13.04 -13.87
CA ASP A 301 10.21 11.80 -14.28
C ASP A 301 10.82 10.61 -13.54
N ASN A 302 9.98 9.65 -13.16
CA ASN A 302 10.41 8.40 -12.51
C ASN A 302 11.38 7.55 -13.36
N ASN A 303 11.63 7.93 -14.61
CA ASN A 303 12.66 7.35 -15.50
C ASN A 303 14.07 7.89 -15.24
N ASN A 304 14.28 8.55 -14.08
CA ASN A 304 15.57 9.13 -13.66
C ASN A 304 16.02 10.36 -14.47
N LEU A 305 15.10 11.05 -15.14
CA LEU A 305 15.38 12.31 -15.80
C LEU A 305 14.83 13.48 -14.98
N LEU A 306 15.66 14.48 -14.74
CA LEU A 306 15.29 15.76 -14.19
C LEU A 306 15.55 16.83 -15.25
N MET A 307 14.57 17.69 -15.50
CA MET A 307 14.71 18.85 -16.39
C MET A 307 14.48 20.12 -15.61
N THR A 308 15.31 21.11 -15.85
CA THR A 308 15.28 22.41 -15.17
C THR A 308 15.39 23.53 -16.18
N GLY A 309 14.61 24.60 -16.00
CA GLY A 309 14.67 25.82 -16.78
C GLY A 309 15.01 27.01 -15.88
N SER A 310 15.79 27.96 -16.39
CA SER A 310 16.36 29.04 -15.61
C SER A 310 16.29 30.41 -16.30
N TYR A 311 16.51 31.47 -15.54
CA TYR A 311 16.73 32.83 -16.04
C TYR A 311 17.97 32.90 -16.94
N ASP A 312 18.94 31.98 -16.82
CA ASP A 312 20.12 31.90 -17.70
C ASP A 312 19.79 31.52 -19.15
N LYS A 313 18.48 31.50 -19.52
CA LYS A 313 17.94 31.18 -20.84
C LYS A 313 18.17 29.74 -21.31
N THR A 314 18.68 28.89 -20.43
CA THR A 314 18.99 27.50 -20.75
C THR A 314 18.02 26.51 -20.07
N ILE A 315 17.88 25.36 -20.71
CA ILE A 315 17.22 24.21 -20.13
C ILE A 315 18.29 23.13 -19.95
N LYS A 316 18.38 22.56 -18.75
CA LYS A 316 19.35 21.51 -18.44
C LYS A 316 18.65 20.20 -18.15
N ILE A 317 19.19 19.14 -18.70
CA ILE A 317 18.69 17.76 -18.55
C ILE A 317 19.73 16.97 -17.74
N TRP A 318 19.27 16.41 -16.61
CA TRP A 318 20.13 15.75 -15.66
C TRP A 318 19.76 14.27 -15.52
N ASN A 319 20.78 13.44 -15.33
CA ASN A 319 20.54 12.06 -14.88
C ASN A 319 20.51 12.05 -13.36
N VAL A 320 19.37 11.65 -12.79
CA VAL A 320 19.15 11.67 -11.34
C VAL A 320 20.02 10.64 -10.60
N GLU A 321 20.30 9.48 -11.20
CA GLU A 321 21.10 8.44 -10.55
C GLU A 321 22.56 8.87 -10.43
N THR A 322 23.13 9.35 -11.52
CA THR A 322 24.55 9.73 -11.58
C THR A 322 24.81 11.17 -11.12
N GLY A 323 23.78 12.03 -11.05
CA GLY A 323 23.92 13.46 -10.76
C GLY A 323 24.54 14.28 -11.91
N LYS A 324 24.80 13.66 -13.06
CA LYS A 324 25.52 14.30 -14.18
C LYS A 324 24.57 15.07 -15.10
N LEU A 325 25.03 16.21 -15.59
CA LEU A 325 24.40 16.93 -16.68
C LEU A 325 24.52 16.12 -17.97
N LEU A 326 23.37 15.77 -18.56
CA LEU A 326 23.33 15.04 -19.83
C LEU A 326 23.38 16.00 -21.01
N ARG A 327 22.63 17.09 -20.94
CA ARG A 327 22.50 18.04 -22.05
C ARG A 327 22.06 19.43 -21.57
N THR A 328 22.50 20.46 -22.30
CA THR A 328 22.00 21.83 -22.18
C THR A 328 21.32 22.20 -23.50
N LEU A 329 20.08 22.69 -23.44
CA LEU A 329 19.33 23.21 -24.59
C LEU A 329 19.37 24.73 -24.54
N THR A 330 19.71 25.33 -25.67
CA THR A 330 19.77 26.77 -25.86
C THR A 330 18.87 27.16 -27.02
N GLY A 331 18.27 28.35 -26.96
CA GLY A 331 17.40 28.83 -28.03
C GLY A 331 16.30 29.83 -27.60
N HIS A 332 15.95 29.88 -26.30
CA HIS A 332 15.17 31.00 -25.77
C HIS A 332 16.05 32.25 -25.65
N THR A 333 15.47 33.41 -25.95
CA THR A 333 16.18 34.70 -25.89
C THR A 333 16.11 35.34 -24.51
N ARG A 334 15.11 34.95 -23.70
CA ARG A 334 14.95 35.34 -22.29
C ARG A 334 14.84 34.09 -21.40
N GLY A 335 14.64 34.28 -20.11
CA GLY A 335 14.52 33.20 -19.14
C GLY A 335 13.42 32.18 -19.46
N VAL A 336 13.67 30.93 -19.17
CA VAL A 336 12.73 29.82 -19.33
C VAL A 336 11.89 29.71 -18.06
N ARG A 337 10.61 30.11 -18.11
CA ARG A 337 9.74 30.22 -16.93
C ARG A 337 9.00 28.93 -16.61
N THR A 338 8.73 28.10 -17.63
CA THR A 338 7.93 26.90 -17.49
C THR A 338 8.41 25.79 -18.41
N LEU A 339 8.24 24.56 -17.99
CA LEU A 339 8.52 23.37 -18.79
C LEU A 339 7.54 22.24 -18.46
N ALA A 340 7.24 21.46 -19.49
CA ALA A 340 6.48 20.22 -19.36
C ALA A 340 7.03 19.19 -20.33
N PHE A 341 7.25 17.92 -19.91
CA PHE A 341 7.77 16.89 -20.78
C PHE A 341 7.09 15.53 -20.58
N ASP A 342 7.12 14.74 -21.64
CA ASP A 342 6.70 13.33 -21.66
C ASP A 342 7.86 12.41 -22.12
N ASP A 343 7.55 11.16 -22.44
CA ASP A 343 8.54 10.19 -22.93
C ASP A 343 9.15 10.55 -24.29
N GLN A 344 8.57 11.50 -25.06
CA GLN A 344 8.94 11.81 -26.44
C GLN A 344 9.45 13.23 -26.63
N LYS A 345 8.81 14.21 -26.00
CA LYS A 345 9.03 15.64 -26.25
C LYS A 345 9.08 16.45 -24.96
N LEU A 346 9.74 17.57 -25.05
CA LEU A 346 9.77 18.63 -24.03
C LEU A 346 9.15 19.89 -24.62
N ILE A 347 8.29 20.55 -23.87
CA ILE A 347 7.69 21.84 -24.22
C ILE A 347 8.12 22.85 -23.18
N THR A 348 8.55 24.01 -23.63
CA THR A 348 9.03 25.08 -22.75
C THR A 348 8.37 26.41 -23.13
N GLY A 349 8.05 27.19 -22.12
CA GLY A 349 7.59 28.56 -22.29
C GLY A 349 8.60 29.53 -21.71
N GLY A 350 8.91 30.56 -22.46
CA GLY A 350 9.90 31.58 -22.10
C GLY A 350 9.30 32.94 -21.88
N LEU A 351 10.02 33.78 -21.14
CA LEU A 351 9.74 35.20 -20.98
C LEU A 351 9.92 35.99 -22.30
N ASP A 352 10.38 35.30 -23.36
CA ASP A 352 10.46 35.80 -24.73
C ASP A 352 9.14 35.64 -25.51
N SER A 353 8.02 35.44 -24.84
CA SER A 353 6.68 35.21 -25.37
C SER A 353 6.54 34.04 -26.35
N THR A 354 7.53 33.14 -26.39
CA THR A 354 7.51 31.96 -27.25
C THR A 354 7.32 30.66 -26.48
N ILE A 355 6.68 29.70 -27.15
CA ILE A 355 6.62 28.32 -26.71
C ILE A 355 7.47 27.47 -27.66
N LYS A 356 8.39 26.67 -27.15
CA LYS A 356 9.26 25.82 -27.95
C LYS A 356 9.03 24.36 -27.63
N VAL A 357 8.96 23.54 -28.67
CA VAL A 357 8.87 22.08 -28.59
C VAL A 357 10.22 21.49 -28.98
N TRP A 358 10.76 20.65 -28.12
CA TRP A 358 12.09 20.06 -28.26
C TRP A 358 12.03 18.54 -28.32
N ASN A 359 12.88 17.96 -29.15
CA ASN A 359 13.28 16.59 -28.94
C ASN A 359 14.45 16.61 -27.93
N TYR A 360 14.17 16.31 -26.67
CA TYR A 360 15.17 16.38 -25.62
C TYR A 360 16.28 15.31 -25.75
N ARG A 361 16.03 14.22 -26.52
CA ARG A 361 17.02 13.20 -26.79
C ARG A 361 18.06 13.65 -27.80
N THR A 362 17.64 14.33 -28.87
CA THR A 362 18.55 14.89 -29.88
C THR A 362 19.07 16.28 -29.51
N GLY A 363 18.30 17.05 -28.74
CA GLY A 363 18.56 18.42 -28.37
C GLY A 363 18.05 19.45 -29.37
N GLN A 364 17.32 19.02 -30.41
CA GLN A 364 16.82 19.90 -31.46
C GLN A 364 15.48 20.52 -31.07
N CYS A 365 15.30 21.80 -31.40
CA CYS A 365 14.02 22.48 -31.36
C CYS A 365 13.22 22.07 -32.61
N ILE A 366 12.06 21.43 -32.39
CA ILE A 366 11.19 20.92 -33.46
C ILE A 366 10.29 22.05 -33.99
N SER A 367 9.69 22.83 -33.07
CA SER A 367 8.71 23.87 -33.41
C SER A 367 8.79 25.00 -32.40
N THR A 368 8.45 26.21 -32.91
CA THR A 368 8.28 27.40 -32.08
C THR A 368 6.91 27.98 -32.35
N TYR A 369 6.14 28.22 -31.31
CA TYR A 369 4.83 28.85 -31.36
C TYR A 369 4.96 30.28 -30.86
N THR A 370 4.47 31.20 -31.66
CA THR A 370 4.42 32.66 -31.38
C THR A 370 2.97 33.13 -31.43
N GLY A 371 2.63 34.09 -30.61
CA GLY A 371 1.26 34.62 -30.58
C GLY A 371 0.85 35.23 -29.24
N HIS A 372 1.56 34.94 -28.15
CA HIS A 372 1.44 35.75 -26.93
C HIS A 372 2.17 37.08 -27.10
N GLU A 373 1.60 38.14 -26.53
CA GLU A 373 2.16 39.47 -26.57
C GLU A 373 3.25 39.66 -25.51
N GLU A 374 3.12 38.96 -24.38
CA GLU A 374 4.06 38.99 -23.26
C GLU A 374 4.57 37.62 -22.91
N GLY A 375 5.43 37.56 -21.88
CA GLY A 375 6.09 36.33 -21.47
C GLY A 375 5.13 35.17 -21.14
N VAL A 376 5.47 33.96 -21.58
CA VAL A 376 4.74 32.75 -21.25
C VAL A 376 5.16 32.29 -19.87
N ILE A 377 4.21 32.29 -18.92
CA ILE A 377 4.44 31.99 -17.51
C ILE A 377 4.23 30.49 -17.20
N SER A 378 3.21 29.88 -17.81
CA SER A 378 2.90 28.45 -17.58
C SER A 378 2.53 27.75 -18.89
N VAL A 379 2.95 26.48 -18.99
CA VAL A 379 2.60 25.61 -20.13
C VAL A 379 2.24 24.24 -19.57
N ASP A 380 1.18 23.66 -20.11
CA ASP A 380 0.83 22.26 -19.90
C ASP A 380 0.41 21.63 -21.22
N PHE A 381 0.51 20.30 -21.35
CA PHE A 381 0.11 19.64 -22.58
C PHE A 381 -0.39 18.23 -22.35
N HIS A 382 -1.27 17.82 -23.23
CA HIS A 382 -1.72 16.44 -23.30
C HIS A 382 -1.84 16.01 -24.77
N GLU A 383 -1.14 14.94 -25.14
CA GLU A 383 -1.07 14.42 -26.52
C GLU A 383 -0.72 15.50 -27.56
N LYS A 384 -1.72 16.03 -28.27
CA LYS A 384 -1.59 17.00 -29.36
C LYS A 384 -2.15 18.38 -29.03
N LEU A 385 -2.56 18.58 -27.77
CA LEU A 385 -3.05 19.81 -27.24
C LEU A 385 -1.99 20.45 -26.35
N ILE A 386 -1.65 21.71 -26.62
CA ILE A 386 -0.78 22.54 -25.77
C ILE A 386 -1.63 23.69 -25.22
N VAL A 387 -1.47 24.00 -23.96
CA VAL A 387 -2.12 25.14 -23.32
C VAL A 387 -1.07 26.01 -22.67
N SER A 388 -1.19 27.29 -22.81
CA SER A 388 -0.26 28.30 -22.26
C SER A 388 -0.99 29.42 -21.56
N GLY A 389 -0.45 29.86 -20.43
CA GLY A 389 -0.84 31.04 -19.70
C GLY A 389 0.28 32.08 -19.78
N SER A 390 -0.07 33.35 -19.94
CA SER A 390 0.89 34.41 -20.16
C SER A 390 0.62 35.65 -19.29
N ALA A 391 1.62 36.50 -19.20
CA ALA A 391 1.54 37.80 -18.59
C ALA A 391 0.62 38.78 -19.38
N ASP A 392 0.20 38.40 -20.60
CA ASP A 392 -0.80 39.14 -21.38
C ASP A 392 -2.25 38.88 -20.91
N ASN A 393 -2.45 38.30 -19.73
CA ASN A 393 -3.74 38.00 -19.08
C ASN A 393 -4.59 36.97 -19.85
N THR A 394 -4.01 36.30 -20.85
CA THR A 394 -4.73 35.33 -21.68
C THR A 394 -4.23 33.93 -21.49
N VAL A 395 -5.14 32.97 -21.73
CA VAL A 395 -4.81 31.58 -21.91
C VAL A 395 -4.99 31.23 -23.38
N LYS A 396 -4.00 30.56 -23.97
CA LYS A 396 -4.08 30.10 -25.35
C LYS A 396 -4.06 28.61 -25.43
N VAL A 397 -4.94 28.08 -26.28
CA VAL A 397 -5.10 26.63 -26.54
C VAL A 397 -4.65 26.37 -27.97
N TRP A 398 -3.59 25.58 -28.12
CA TRP A 398 -2.94 25.26 -29.37
C TRP A 398 -3.21 23.83 -29.79
N HIS A 399 -3.92 23.64 -30.88
CA HIS A 399 -4.15 22.35 -31.47
C HIS A 399 -3.03 22.05 -32.49
N VAL A 400 -2.12 21.14 -32.16
CA VAL A 400 -0.92 20.88 -32.97
C VAL A 400 -1.27 20.32 -34.35
N GLU A 401 -2.32 19.50 -34.48
CA GLU A 401 -2.73 18.88 -35.74
C GLU A 401 -3.37 19.89 -36.71
N SER A 402 -4.37 20.60 -36.22
CA SER A 402 -5.12 21.57 -37.03
C SER A 402 -4.37 22.89 -37.20
N ARG A 403 -3.29 23.11 -36.45
CA ARG A 403 -2.53 24.36 -36.38
C ARG A 403 -3.41 25.55 -36.02
N THR A 404 -4.47 25.32 -35.23
CA THR A 404 -5.36 26.39 -34.74
C THR A 404 -4.97 26.80 -33.33
N CYS A 405 -5.24 28.06 -33.02
CA CYS A 405 -5.02 28.64 -31.70
C CYS A 405 -6.29 29.36 -31.26
N TYR A 406 -6.81 29.03 -30.11
CA TYR A 406 -7.92 29.69 -29.47
C TYR A 406 -7.42 30.51 -28.28
N THR A 407 -7.97 31.70 -28.06
CA THR A 407 -7.62 32.56 -26.95
C THR A 407 -8.78 32.66 -25.97
N LEU A 408 -8.56 32.18 -24.75
CA LEU A 408 -9.51 32.30 -23.66
C LEU A 408 -9.22 33.59 -22.89
N ARG A 409 -10.23 34.46 -22.82
CA ARG A 409 -10.14 35.77 -22.15
C ARG A 409 -11.03 35.79 -20.93
N GLY A 410 -10.59 36.49 -19.87
CA GLY A 410 -11.39 36.61 -18.64
C GLY A 410 -10.58 37.00 -17.43
N HIS A 411 -9.35 36.53 -17.30
CA HIS A 411 -8.45 37.00 -16.25
C HIS A 411 -8.10 38.47 -16.42
N SER A 412 -7.99 39.19 -15.31
CA SER A 412 -7.66 40.62 -15.29
C SER A 412 -6.18 40.89 -15.07
N ASP A 413 -5.41 39.87 -14.72
CA ASP A 413 -3.97 39.94 -14.44
C ASP A 413 -3.26 38.70 -14.97
N TRP A 414 -1.95 38.58 -14.76
CA TRP A 414 -1.09 37.53 -15.27
C TRP A 414 -1.62 36.12 -14.98
N VAL A 415 -1.61 35.27 -15.99
CA VAL A 415 -1.96 33.86 -15.83
C VAL A 415 -0.71 33.08 -15.42
N THR A 416 -0.62 32.74 -14.15
CA THR A 416 0.56 32.16 -13.50
C THR A 416 0.68 30.64 -13.66
N CYS A 417 -0.45 29.94 -13.68
CA CYS A 417 -0.46 28.47 -13.78
C CYS A 417 -1.64 27.98 -14.62
N VAL A 418 -1.37 27.03 -15.52
CA VAL A 418 -2.39 26.33 -16.29
C VAL A 418 -2.22 24.82 -16.12
N LYS A 419 -3.33 24.08 -15.97
CA LYS A 419 -3.34 22.61 -15.84
C LYS A 419 -4.51 22.00 -16.61
N ILE A 420 -4.20 21.04 -17.46
CA ILE A 420 -5.19 20.26 -18.22
C ILE A 420 -5.62 19.06 -17.37
N HIS A 421 -6.92 18.81 -17.32
CA HIS A 421 -7.46 17.55 -16.82
C HIS A 421 -8.03 16.72 -17.98
N PRO A 422 -7.24 15.75 -18.51
CA PRO A 422 -7.55 15.09 -19.77
C PRO A 422 -8.84 14.27 -19.75
N LYS A 423 -9.16 13.65 -18.60
CA LYS A 423 -10.35 12.80 -18.48
C LYS A 423 -11.65 13.54 -18.72
N SER A 424 -11.76 14.73 -18.17
CA SER A 424 -12.96 15.57 -18.30
C SER A 424 -12.88 16.60 -19.43
N ASN A 425 -11.77 16.68 -20.16
CA ASN A 425 -11.51 17.74 -21.14
C ASN A 425 -11.66 19.17 -20.59
N THR A 426 -11.25 19.37 -19.34
CA THR A 426 -11.30 20.68 -18.68
C THR A 426 -9.90 21.23 -18.47
N LEU A 427 -9.82 22.55 -18.42
CA LEU A 427 -8.62 23.31 -18.14
C LEU A 427 -8.83 24.17 -16.90
N PHE A 428 -7.83 24.24 -16.06
CA PHE A 428 -7.78 25.13 -14.90
C PHE A 428 -6.68 26.17 -15.11
N SER A 429 -7.01 27.43 -14.91
CA SER A 429 -6.05 28.55 -14.97
C SER A 429 -6.09 29.32 -13.66
N ALA A 430 -4.92 29.58 -13.08
CA ALA A 430 -4.74 30.45 -11.92
C ALA A 430 -4.09 31.77 -12.35
N SER A 431 -4.41 32.84 -11.65
CA SER A 431 -3.94 34.16 -11.99
C SER A 431 -3.56 35.01 -10.78
N ASP A 432 -2.79 36.05 -11.05
CA ASP A 432 -2.46 37.08 -10.06
C ASP A 432 -3.68 37.94 -9.67
N ASP A 433 -4.81 37.82 -10.40
CA ASP A 433 -6.11 38.39 -10.03
C ASP A 433 -6.78 37.68 -8.82
N SER A 434 -6.08 36.77 -8.13
CA SER A 434 -6.55 36.00 -6.98
C SER A 434 -7.69 35.02 -7.30
N THR A 435 -7.94 34.72 -8.58
CA THR A 435 -8.96 33.77 -9.02
C THR A 435 -8.38 32.56 -9.74
N VAL A 436 -9.11 31.44 -9.69
CA VAL A 436 -8.90 30.28 -10.55
C VAL A 436 -10.13 30.12 -11.43
N ARG A 437 -9.92 29.90 -12.72
CA ARG A 437 -10.99 29.66 -13.69
C ARG A 437 -10.93 28.24 -14.23
N MET A 438 -12.10 27.68 -14.39
CA MET A 438 -12.31 26.37 -15.01
C MET A 438 -12.92 26.59 -16.40
N TRP A 439 -12.33 25.98 -17.41
CA TRP A 439 -12.74 26.13 -18.81
C TRP A 439 -13.07 24.77 -19.41
N ASP A 440 -14.06 24.72 -20.27
CA ASP A 440 -14.31 23.56 -21.12
C ASP A 440 -13.47 23.72 -22.42
N LEU A 441 -12.63 22.71 -22.69
CA LEU A 441 -11.79 22.69 -23.91
C LEU A 441 -12.56 22.37 -25.19
N LYS A 442 -13.84 21.96 -25.10
CA LYS A 442 -14.70 21.73 -26.28
C LYS A 442 -15.40 23.00 -26.71
N THR A 443 -16.00 23.71 -25.77
CA THR A 443 -16.76 24.95 -26.06
C THR A 443 -15.88 26.18 -25.97
N ASN A 444 -14.72 26.10 -25.31
CA ASN A 444 -13.84 27.23 -24.97
C ASN A 444 -14.50 28.28 -24.05
N GLU A 445 -15.49 27.87 -23.27
CA GLU A 445 -16.20 28.73 -22.33
C GLU A 445 -15.71 28.58 -20.91
N CYS A 446 -15.84 29.64 -20.12
CA CYS A 446 -15.55 29.60 -18.69
C CYS A 446 -16.73 28.97 -17.94
N LEU A 447 -16.53 27.79 -17.38
CA LEU A 447 -17.56 27.06 -16.63
C LEU A 447 -17.74 27.59 -15.21
N LYS A 448 -16.63 27.89 -14.52
CA LYS A 448 -16.67 28.28 -13.11
C LYS A 448 -15.46 29.13 -12.72
N VAL A 449 -15.69 30.05 -11.78
CA VAL A 449 -14.63 30.88 -11.18
C VAL A 449 -14.56 30.58 -9.70
N PHE A 450 -13.35 30.28 -9.21
CA PHE A 450 -13.05 30.03 -7.80
C PHE A 450 -12.28 31.25 -7.27
N GLY A 451 -12.73 31.79 -6.15
CA GLY A 451 -12.16 32.97 -5.52
C GLY A 451 -13.24 33.89 -4.96
N GLY A 452 -12.84 35.09 -4.55
CA GLY A 452 -13.71 36.05 -3.92
C GLY A 452 -13.85 35.88 -2.42
N ILE A 453 -14.17 36.98 -1.74
CA ILE A 453 -14.23 37.05 -0.27
C ILE A 453 -15.33 36.11 0.28
N GLU A 454 -16.46 36.04 -0.44
CA GLU A 454 -17.61 35.21 -0.03
C GLU A 454 -17.31 33.71 0.05
N ASN A 455 -16.38 33.23 -0.76
CA ASN A 455 -15.98 31.82 -0.80
C ASN A 455 -14.68 31.52 -0.02
N ASN A 456 -14.26 32.41 0.87
CA ASN A 456 -12.95 32.34 1.55
C ASN A 456 -11.79 32.23 0.54
N GLY A 457 -11.84 33.00 -0.54
CA GLY A 457 -10.83 33.03 -1.58
C GLY A 457 -9.47 33.50 -1.11
N HIS A 458 -8.48 33.36 -1.99
CA HIS A 458 -7.16 33.94 -1.76
C HIS A 458 -7.26 35.48 -1.80
N ILE A 459 -6.43 36.13 -0.98
CA ILE A 459 -6.31 37.60 -0.94
C ILE A 459 -5.13 38.03 -1.82
N GLY A 460 -4.15 37.16 -2.00
CA GLY A 460 -2.96 37.42 -2.81
C GLY A 460 -2.95 36.62 -4.11
N GLN A 461 -1.94 36.88 -4.91
CA GLN A 461 -1.69 36.27 -6.22
C GLN A 461 -1.57 34.76 -6.12
N ILE A 462 -2.30 34.01 -6.96
CA ILE A 462 -2.25 32.56 -6.99
C ILE A 462 -1.14 32.12 -7.95
N GLN A 463 -0.17 31.35 -7.45
CA GLN A 463 0.99 30.92 -8.23
C GLN A 463 0.88 29.50 -8.80
N CYS A 464 0.07 28.64 -8.20
CA CYS A 464 -0.04 27.25 -8.63
C CYS A 464 -1.45 26.70 -8.42
N VAL A 465 -1.90 25.84 -9.35
CA VAL A 465 -3.16 25.10 -9.27
C VAL A 465 -2.93 23.64 -9.64
N ILE A 466 -3.52 22.70 -8.86
CA ILE A 466 -3.47 21.27 -9.12
C ILE A 466 -4.87 20.69 -8.96
N PRO A 467 -5.50 20.22 -10.06
CA PRO A 467 -6.75 19.46 -9.98
C PRO A 467 -6.46 18.01 -9.54
N PHE A 468 -7.26 17.46 -8.63
CA PHE A 468 -7.15 16.06 -8.22
C PHE A 468 -8.48 15.48 -7.74
N SER A 469 -8.56 14.14 -7.69
CA SER A 469 -9.73 13.44 -7.21
C SER A 469 -9.38 12.70 -5.92
N LEU A 470 -10.04 13.07 -4.83
CA LEU A 470 -10.05 12.25 -3.61
C LEU A 470 -11.05 11.13 -3.84
N LYS A 471 -10.60 9.88 -3.83
CA LYS A 471 -11.50 8.72 -3.86
C LYS A 471 -12.24 8.63 -2.53
N ASP A 472 -13.50 8.30 -2.57
CA ASP A 472 -14.54 8.41 -1.53
C ASP A 472 -14.27 7.84 -0.12
N ALA A 473 -13.07 7.37 0.17
CA ALA A 473 -12.73 6.77 1.46
C ALA A 473 -12.33 7.77 2.57
N ILE A 474 -12.36 9.08 2.30
CA ILE A 474 -11.72 10.08 3.17
C ILE A 474 -12.69 11.14 3.71
N VAL A 475 -13.89 11.22 3.14
CA VAL A 475 -14.85 12.32 3.43
C VAL A 475 -15.80 12.00 4.60
N THR A 476 -15.82 10.77 5.12
CA THR A 476 -16.86 10.29 6.03
C THR A 476 -16.86 10.87 7.46
N ASP A 477 -15.84 11.60 7.90
CA ASP A 477 -15.80 12.07 9.29
C ASP A 477 -16.19 13.54 9.51
N PHE A 478 -16.33 14.34 8.45
CA PHE A 478 -16.62 15.78 8.60
C PHE A 478 -17.95 16.23 7.97
N ASP A 479 -18.50 15.52 6.99
CA ASP A 479 -19.69 15.96 6.25
C ASP A 479 -21.03 15.44 6.80
N GLU A 480 -21.06 14.38 7.64
CA GLU A 480 -22.32 13.88 8.20
C GLU A 480 -22.99 14.84 9.20
N LYS A 481 -22.29 15.85 9.69
CA LYS A 481 -22.87 16.83 10.64
C LYS A 481 -23.38 18.13 10.00
N LEU A 482 -23.10 18.36 8.71
CA LEU A 482 -23.50 19.59 8.01
C LEU A 482 -24.55 19.39 6.93
N THR A 483 -24.84 18.15 6.51
CA THR A 483 -25.74 17.89 5.39
C THR A 483 -27.20 17.69 5.76
N ASP A 484 -27.53 17.47 7.04
CA ASP A 484 -28.91 17.19 7.46
C ASP A 484 -29.82 18.43 7.59
N GLU A 485 -29.28 19.64 7.60
CA GLU A 485 -30.10 20.84 7.78
C GLU A 485 -30.28 21.73 6.53
N THR A 486 -29.52 21.51 5.44
CA THR A 486 -29.54 22.40 4.26
C THR A 486 -30.14 21.79 2.98
N GLN A 487 -30.53 20.50 2.98
CA GLN A 487 -31.08 19.85 1.77
C GLN A 487 -32.58 20.02 1.55
N LYS A 488 -33.28 20.81 2.34
CA LYS A 488 -34.74 20.96 2.21
C LYS A 488 -35.24 22.27 1.59
N GLN A 489 -34.37 23.17 1.18
CA GLN A 489 -34.81 24.42 0.53
C GLN A 489 -33.85 24.84 -0.59
N THR A 490 -33.94 24.30 -1.77
CA THR A 490 -33.65 24.94 -3.07
C THR A 490 -33.65 23.89 -4.19
N GLU A 491 -34.79 23.29 -4.45
CA GLU A 491 -35.08 22.71 -5.76
C GLU A 491 -36.17 23.59 -6.38
N GLU A 492 -35.76 24.55 -7.18
CA GLU A 492 -36.52 25.06 -8.32
C GLU A 492 -35.76 26.22 -9.01
N GLN A 493 -35.58 26.01 -10.30
CA GLN A 493 -35.32 27.01 -11.37
C GLN A 493 -33.88 27.14 -11.92
N THR A 494 -33.88 26.87 -13.21
CA THR A 494 -32.94 27.14 -14.32
C THR A 494 -31.88 26.08 -14.61
N GLN A 495 -32.32 25.06 -15.35
CA GLN A 495 -31.45 24.17 -16.13
C GLN A 495 -30.89 24.94 -17.33
N SER A 496 -29.59 25.22 -17.32
CA SER A 496 -28.81 25.62 -18.49
C SER A 496 -27.82 24.51 -18.83
N ASP A 497 -27.39 24.41 -20.06
CA ASP A 497 -26.44 23.40 -20.59
C ASP A 497 -25.11 23.33 -19.81
N GLN A 498 -24.80 24.33 -18.99
CA GLN A 498 -23.62 24.38 -18.10
C GLN A 498 -23.69 23.35 -16.97
N ASP A 499 -24.90 22.97 -16.49
CA ASP A 499 -25.05 21.98 -15.40
C ASP A 499 -24.69 20.56 -15.86
N SER A 500 -24.79 20.27 -17.15
CA SER A 500 -24.47 18.94 -17.69
C SER A 500 -22.99 18.61 -17.64
N VAL A 501 -22.11 19.57 -17.78
CA VAL A 501 -20.64 19.39 -17.69
C VAL A 501 -20.19 19.22 -16.25
N LEU A 502 -20.83 19.91 -15.31
CA LEU A 502 -20.55 19.81 -13.87
C LEU A 502 -21.02 18.46 -13.25
N GLN A 503 -21.90 17.75 -13.96
CA GLN A 503 -22.35 16.40 -13.57
C GLN A 503 -21.48 15.26 -14.13
N ASN A 504 -20.41 15.57 -14.89
CA ASN A 504 -19.52 14.57 -15.44
C ASN A 504 -18.77 13.83 -14.32
N PRO A 505 -18.94 12.49 -14.17
CA PRO A 505 -18.29 11.70 -13.12
C PRO A 505 -16.76 11.65 -13.24
N GLU A 506 -16.21 12.06 -14.37
CA GLU A 506 -14.76 12.13 -14.62
C GLU A 506 -14.12 13.45 -14.19
N LEU A 507 -14.90 14.43 -13.73
CA LEU A 507 -14.36 15.68 -13.20
C LEU A 507 -13.50 15.42 -11.95
N PRO A 508 -12.41 16.20 -11.75
CA PRO A 508 -11.71 16.16 -10.47
C PRO A 508 -12.65 16.61 -9.35
N SER A 509 -12.53 15.99 -8.18
CA SER A 509 -13.40 16.36 -7.06
C SER A 509 -12.94 17.64 -6.37
N HIS A 510 -11.64 17.92 -6.38
CA HIS A 510 -11.03 19.02 -5.62
C HIS A 510 -9.96 19.75 -6.43
N LEU A 511 -9.70 21.00 -6.02
CA LEU A 511 -8.57 21.81 -6.48
C LEU A 511 -7.67 22.17 -5.29
N LEU A 512 -6.37 22.13 -5.51
CA LEU A 512 -5.37 22.65 -4.60
C LEU A 512 -4.74 23.89 -5.20
N THR A 513 -4.65 24.97 -4.43
CA THR A 513 -4.05 26.25 -4.87
C THR A 513 -3.03 26.74 -3.87
N ALA A 514 -1.98 27.39 -4.36
CA ALA A 514 -0.99 28.07 -3.54
C ALA A 514 -0.87 29.53 -3.96
N SER A 515 -0.69 30.41 -2.99
CA SER A 515 -0.70 31.84 -3.20
C SER A 515 0.42 32.56 -2.44
N LEU A 516 0.72 33.78 -2.90
CA LEU A 516 1.61 34.69 -2.22
C LEU A 516 1.01 35.28 -0.92
N ASP A 517 -0.24 34.92 -0.59
CA ASP A 517 -0.84 35.20 0.71
C ASP A 517 -0.36 34.23 1.83
N ASN A 518 0.70 33.45 1.57
CA ASN A 518 1.33 32.49 2.48
C ASN A 518 0.49 31.24 2.77
N THR A 519 -0.62 31.05 2.06
CA THR A 519 -1.57 29.96 2.30
C THR A 519 -1.66 28.97 1.12
N ILE A 520 -2.05 27.76 1.46
CA ILE A 520 -2.45 26.72 0.53
C ILE A 520 -3.92 26.42 0.80
N LYS A 521 -4.77 26.47 -0.22
CA LYS A 521 -6.20 26.23 -0.07
C LYS A 521 -6.65 25.01 -0.85
N LEU A 522 -7.55 24.27 -0.22
CA LEU A 522 -8.26 23.13 -0.82
C LEU A 522 -9.68 23.55 -1.12
N TRP A 523 -10.12 23.36 -2.36
CA TRP A 523 -11.44 23.73 -2.84
C TRP A 523 -12.23 22.50 -3.23
N ASP A 524 -13.50 22.50 -2.94
CA ASP A 524 -14.44 21.56 -3.53
C ASP A 524 -14.90 22.09 -4.90
N LEU A 525 -14.74 21.29 -5.93
CA LEU A 525 -15.06 21.68 -7.29
C LEU A 525 -16.58 21.85 -7.50
N LYS A 526 -17.38 21.00 -6.87
CA LYS A 526 -18.85 21.03 -7.02
C LYS A 526 -19.44 22.29 -6.42
N THR A 527 -19.14 22.58 -5.16
CA THR A 527 -19.68 23.74 -4.47
C THR A 527 -18.95 25.05 -4.83
N GLY A 528 -17.68 24.98 -5.21
CA GLY A 528 -16.83 26.15 -5.47
C GLY A 528 -16.31 26.82 -4.21
N LYS A 529 -16.56 26.22 -3.03
CA LYS A 529 -16.16 26.77 -1.74
C LYS A 529 -14.79 26.24 -1.30
N CYS A 530 -14.05 27.04 -0.56
CA CYS A 530 -12.82 26.61 0.10
C CYS A 530 -13.16 25.69 1.27
N VAL A 531 -12.75 24.43 1.18
CA VAL A 531 -12.94 23.41 2.22
C VAL A 531 -11.94 23.60 3.36
N ARG A 532 -10.69 23.94 3.02
CA ARG A 532 -9.61 24.05 4.00
C ARG A 532 -8.54 25.02 3.57
N THR A 533 -8.02 25.78 4.54
CA THR A 533 -6.85 26.64 4.38
C THR A 533 -5.72 26.11 5.24
N GLN A 534 -4.53 25.93 4.68
CA GLN A 534 -3.32 25.48 5.36
C GLN A 534 -2.40 26.69 5.57
N PHE A 535 -2.04 26.92 6.82
CA PHE A 535 -1.16 27.99 7.28
C PHE A 535 0.16 27.42 7.76
N GLY A 536 1.25 28.16 7.56
CA GLY A 536 2.54 27.78 8.13
C GLY A 536 3.76 28.29 7.41
N HIS A 537 3.67 28.72 6.16
CA HIS A 537 4.69 29.54 5.51
C HIS A 537 4.60 30.98 6.02
N ILE A 538 5.74 31.64 6.14
CA ILE A 538 5.84 33.03 6.61
C ILE A 538 5.83 34.00 5.44
N GLU A 539 6.30 33.55 4.27
CA GLU A 539 6.33 34.31 3.03
C GLU A 539 5.63 33.52 1.92
N GLY A 540 5.37 34.16 0.79
CA GLY A 540 4.58 33.64 -0.32
C GLY A 540 4.96 32.25 -0.81
N VAL A 541 3.95 31.41 -1.06
CA VAL A 541 4.13 30.04 -1.59
C VAL A 541 4.19 30.13 -3.11
N TRP A 542 5.36 29.84 -3.68
CA TRP A 542 5.61 29.91 -5.12
C TRP A 542 5.22 28.67 -5.88
N SER A 543 5.40 27.51 -5.28
CA SER A 543 5.17 26.26 -5.99
C SER A 543 4.68 25.17 -5.04
N ILE A 544 3.75 24.36 -5.55
CA ILE A 544 3.28 23.15 -4.88
C ILE A 544 3.34 21.98 -5.84
N ALA A 545 3.56 20.81 -5.27
CA ALA A 545 3.41 19.53 -5.94
C ALA A 545 2.64 18.59 -5.01
N ALA A 546 1.74 17.78 -5.52
CA ALA A 546 0.93 16.88 -4.72
C ALA A 546 0.90 15.48 -5.31
N ASP A 547 0.83 14.48 -4.43
CA ASP A 547 0.49 13.10 -4.75
C ASP A 547 -0.82 12.72 -4.06
N THR A 548 -1.21 11.45 -4.10
CA THR A 548 -2.44 10.94 -3.47
C THR A 548 -2.47 11.07 -1.94
N PHE A 549 -1.34 11.31 -1.28
CA PHE A 549 -1.26 11.32 0.19
C PHE A 549 -0.67 12.60 0.77
N ARG A 550 0.11 13.35 0.00
CA ARG A 550 0.88 14.47 0.53
C ARG A 550 0.99 15.64 -0.43
N ILE A 551 1.24 16.80 0.12
CA ILE A 551 1.53 18.04 -0.59
C ILE A 551 2.95 18.44 -0.21
N VAL A 552 3.74 18.86 -1.18
CA VAL A 552 5.04 19.49 -0.97
C VAL A 552 4.95 20.92 -1.45
N SER A 553 5.26 21.88 -0.59
CA SER A 553 5.24 23.30 -0.90
C SER A 553 6.62 23.93 -0.76
N GLY A 554 6.97 24.81 -1.68
CA GLY A 554 8.16 25.64 -1.64
C GLY A 554 7.78 27.13 -1.62
N ALA A 555 8.41 27.89 -0.73
CA ALA A 555 8.08 29.29 -0.51
C ALA A 555 9.33 30.20 -0.50
N HIS A 556 9.09 31.49 -0.53
CA HIS A 556 10.13 32.52 -0.49
C HIS A 556 10.86 32.55 0.86
N ASP A 557 10.23 32.04 1.93
CA ASP A 557 10.80 31.86 3.28
C ASP A 557 11.96 30.85 3.34
N LYS A 558 12.44 30.33 2.20
CA LYS A 558 13.51 29.34 2.05
C LYS A 558 13.18 27.97 2.68
N LEU A 559 11.93 27.74 3.02
CA LEU A 559 11.47 26.49 3.62
C LEU A 559 10.72 25.65 2.59
N ILE A 560 10.87 24.33 2.74
CA ILE A 560 10.03 23.36 2.07
C ILE A 560 9.20 22.68 3.16
N LYS A 561 7.90 22.61 2.95
CA LYS A 561 7.01 21.92 3.88
C LYS A 561 6.31 20.75 3.19
N VAL A 562 6.17 19.68 3.95
CA VAL A 562 5.41 18.49 3.53
C VAL A 562 4.19 18.39 4.42
N TRP A 563 3.02 18.29 3.76
CA TRP A 563 1.72 18.27 4.42
C TRP A 563 1.04 16.94 4.12
N ASP A 564 0.32 16.43 5.07
CA ASP A 564 -0.61 15.32 4.85
C ASP A 564 -1.85 15.85 4.11
N LEU A 565 -2.13 15.33 2.93
CA LEU A 565 -3.27 15.77 2.10
C LEU A 565 -4.61 15.55 2.81
N GLN A 566 -4.75 14.46 3.54
CA GLN A 566 -5.98 14.08 4.21
C GLN A 566 -6.29 14.98 5.42
N THR A 567 -5.32 15.18 6.30
CA THR A 567 -5.51 15.96 7.53
C THR A 567 -5.19 17.43 7.38
N GLY A 568 -4.44 17.82 6.34
CA GLY A 568 -3.91 19.17 6.14
C GLY A 568 -2.82 19.59 7.14
N LYS A 569 -2.35 18.67 7.98
CA LYS A 569 -1.31 18.97 8.96
C LYS A 569 0.07 18.95 8.32
N CYS A 570 0.93 19.90 8.73
CA CYS A 570 2.33 19.88 8.35
C CYS A 570 3.03 18.70 9.03
N MET A 571 3.59 17.80 8.20
CA MET A 571 4.34 16.64 8.68
C MET A 571 5.79 17.00 8.97
N HIS A 572 6.43 17.70 8.02
CA HIS A 572 7.83 18.07 8.09
C HIS A 572 8.09 19.45 7.51
N THR A 573 9.08 20.14 8.07
CA THR A 573 9.65 21.37 7.54
C THR A 573 11.12 21.15 7.28
N PHE A 574 11.55 21.32 6.03
CA PHE A 574 12.93 21.20 5.61
C PHE A 574 13.52 22.60 5.51
N ALA A 575 14.46 22.89 6.41
CA ALA A 575 15.25 24.10 6.41
C ALA A 575 16.63 23.83 5.77
N GLY A 576 17.35 24.88 5.41
CA GLY A 576 18.72 24.77 4.87
C GLY A 576 18.83 25.02 3.39
N SER A 577 17.81 25.63 2.79
CA SER A 577 17.95 26.26 1.46
C SER A 577 18.72 27.56 1.61
N SER A 578 19.67 27.77 0.69
CA SER A 578 20.51 28.99 0.65
C SER A 578 19.75 30.21 0.14
N ALA A 579 18.73 29.99 -0.70
CA ALA A 579 17.94 30.99 -1.37
C ALA A 579 16.45 30.62 -1.37
N PRO A 580 15.54 31.55 -1.72
CA PRO A 580 14.12 31.30 -1.92
C PRO A 580 13.86 30.13 -2.87
N ILE A 581 12.77 29.40 -2.64
CA ILE A 581 12.36 28.27 -3.45
C ILE A 581 11.38 28.72 -4.50
N THR A 582 11.73 28.55 -5.76
CA THR A 582 10.96 29.00 -6.90
C THR A 582 10.08 27.92 -7.53
N CYS A 583 10.54 26.66 -7.47
CA CYS A 583 9.80 25.54 -8.04
C CYS A 583 10.04 24.25 -7.26
N VAL A 584 9.01 23.38 -7.25
CA VAL A 584 9.04 22.06 -6.62
C VAL A 584 8.46 21.04 -7.58
N ALA A 585 9.08 19.85 -7.64
CA ALA A 585 8.56 18.70 -8.37
C ALA A 585 8.60 17.46 -7.46
N LEU A 586 7.52 16.70 -7.46
CA LEU A 586 7.34 15.53 -6.61
C LEU A 586 7.31 14.26 -7.45
N GLY A 587 8.02 13.25 -6.99
CA GLY A 587 7.94 11.88 -7.48
C GLY A 587 7.63 10.89 -6.35
N ASP A 588 7.62 9.61 -6.65
CA ASP A 588 7.22 8.58 -5.70
C ASP A 588 8.06 8.53 -4.41
N SER A 589 9.37 8.58 -4.55
CA SER A 589 10.32 8.45 -3.45
C SER A 589 11.22 9.65 -3.26
N ARG A 590 11.03 10.70 -4.07
CA ARG A 590 11.93 11.86 -4.12
C ARG A 590 11.14 13.11 -4.44
N PHE A 591 11.60 14.25 -3.94
CA PHE A 591 11.18 15.54 -4.46
C PHE A 591 12.38 16.40 -4.80
N VAL A 592 12.17 17.33 -5.72
CA VAL A 592 13.19 18.26 -6.21
C VAL A 592 12.73 19.67 -5.92
N CYS A 593 13.63 20.54 -5.56
CA CYS A 593 13.39 21.99 -5.51
C CYS A 593 14.47 22.74 -6.28
N GLY A 594 14.03 23.74 -7.04
CA GLY A 594 14.89 24.76 -7.64
C GLY A 594 14.88 26.02 -6.79
N MET A 595 15.99 26.74 -6.80
CA MET A 595 16.21 27.93 -5.99
C MET A 595 16.60 29.12 -6.88
N GLU A 596 16.39 30.31 -6.34
CA GLU A 596 16.69 31.57 -7.01
C GLU A 596 18.18 31.79 -7.28
N ASN A 597 19.05 31.13 -6.54
CA ASN A 597 20.51 31.21 -6.75
C ASN A 597 21.05 30.23 -7.81
N GLY A 598 20.22 29.52 -8.54
CA GLY A 598 20.63 28.55 -9.56
C GLY A 598 20.85 27.13 -9.05
N ASP A 599 20.79 26.91 -7.73
CA ASP A 599 20.95 25.59 -7.15
C ASP A 599 19.68 24.73 -7.32
N VAL A 600 19.88 23.45 -7.55
CA VAL A 600 18.81 22.44 -7.54
C VAL A 600 19.13 21.37 -6.52
N LYS A 601 18.22 21.09 -5.61
CA LYS A 601 18.36 20.03 -4.59
C LYS A 601 17.29 18.98 -4.77
N MET A 602 17.69 17.74 -4.65
CA MET A 602 16.78 16.59 -4.61
C MET A 602 16.89 15.91 -3.26
N TYR A 603 15.74 15.66 -2.65
CA TYR A 603 15.59 14.95 -1.40
C TYR A 603 15.14 13.52 -1.71
N CYS A 604 15.95 12.53 -1.35
CA CYS A 604 15.74 11.12 -1.65
C CYS A 604 15.38 10.36 -0.37
N PHE A 605 14.23 9.67 -0.37
CA PHE A 605 13.71 8.87 0.74
C PHE A 605 13.85 7.36 0.50
N ASP A 606 14.42 6.97 -0.64
CA ASP A 606 14.67 5.58 -1.05
C ASP A 606 16.04 5.05 -0.61
N ALA A 607 16.75 5.77 0.25
CA ALA A 607 18.13 5.49 0.63
C ALA A 607 18.27 4.93 2.06
#